data_10defdf2fbc6b9662ab066c74ac12190
#
_entry.id   10defdf2fbc6b9662ab066c74ac12190
#
_cell.length_a   1.000
_cell.length_b   1.000
_cell.length_c   1.000
_cell.angle_alpha   90.00
_cell.angle_beta   90.00
_cell.angle_gamma   90.00
#
_symmetry.space_group_name_H-M   'P 1'
#
loop_
_entity.id
_entity.type
_entity.pdbx_description
1 polymer ?
#
loop_
_entity_poly.entity_id
_entity_poly.type
_entity_poly.pdbx_seq_one_letter_code
_entity_poly.pdbx_strand_id
1 'polypeptide(L)' 'MEEALVPLTPKPHLSPQQIEAKQKRETLILTKKKLQADLERSSNERHQEMLQRAIEEVENQLKAAS' A
#
# COMPACT_ATOMS: atom_id res chain seq x y z
N MET A 1 -14.20 19.80 31.35
CA MET A 1 -13.89 19.60 31.03
C MET A 1 -13.23 19.07 30.57
N GLU A 2 -13.13 18.79 30.44
CA GLU A 2 -12.48 18.41 30.02
C GLU A 2 -12.11 17.79 29.37
N GLU A 3 -12.43 17.58 29.25
CA GLU A 3 -12.15 17.12 28.66
C GLU A 3 -11.76 16.84 27.79
N ALA A 4 -12.03 17.03 27.65
CA ALA A 4 -11.69 16.92 26.77
C ALA A 4 -10.83 16.45 26.31
N LEU A 5 -10.60 16.47 26.65
CA LEU A 5 -9.72 16.18 26.33
C LEU A 5 -9.27 15.18 26.07
N VAL A 6 -9.53 14.91 26.14
CA VAL A 6 -9.11 14.09 25.89
C VAL A 6 -8.90 13.42 25.02
N PRO A 7 -9.18 13.33 24.61
CA PRO A 7 -9.04 12.58 23.79
C PRO A 7 -8.14 12.32 23.17
N LEU A 8 -7.91 12.77 23.36
CA LEU A 8 -7.12 12.66 22.80
C LEU A 8 -6.40 11.77 22.75
N THR A 9 -6.48 11.52 23.00
CA THR A 9 -5.80 10.85 22.96
C THR A 9 -5.61 9.85 22.75
N PRO A 10 -5.77 9.45 22.59
CA PRO A 10 -5.45 8.46 22.43
C PRO A 10 -4.86 7.87 21.71
N LYS A 11 -4.64 7.95 21.53
CA LYS A 11 -4.35 7.39 20.83
C LYS A 11 -3.54 6.78 20.49
N PRO A 12 -3.45 6.75 19.87
CA PRO A 12 -2.95 5.73 19.31
C PRO A 12 -1.66 5.78 19.32
N HIS A 13 -1.10 5.38 19.28
CA HIS A 13 0.11 5.12 19.68
C HIS A 13 1.05 4.75 18.59
N LEU A 14 0.66 4.93 17.36
CA LEU A 14 1.52 4.70 16.23
C LEU A 14 2.45 5.88 16.06
N SER A 15 3.74 5.60 15.94
CA SER A 15 4.69 6.65 15.62
C SER A 15 4.49 7.11 14.20
N PRO A 16 4.98 8.31 13.84
CA PRO A 16 4.89 8.75 12.43
C PRO A 16 5.47 7.73 11.45
N GLN A 17 6.56 7.05 11.87
CA GLN A 17 7.16 6.04 11.01
C GLN A 17 6.23 4.87 10.79
N GLN A 18 5.52 4.45 11.82
CA GLN A 18 4.59 3.34 11.70
C GLN A 18 3.40 3.72 10.81
N ILE A 19 2.94 4.96 10.92
CA ILE A 19 1.84 5.43 10.09
C ILE A 19 2.27 5.46 8.64
N GLU A 20 3.47 5.96 8.36
CA GLU A 20 3.99 6.01 7.01
C GLU A 20 4.13 4.61 6.43
N ALA A 21 4.66 3.69 7.22
CA ALA A 21 4.84 2.31 6.77
C ALA A 21 3.50 1.67 6.44
N LYS A 22 2.50 1.92 7.27
CA LYS A 22 1.17 1.38 7.03
C LYS A 22 0.56 1.94 5.77
N GLN A 23 0.65 3.27 5.60
CA GLN A 23 0.10 3.92 4.40
C GLN A 23 0.81 3.43 3.14
N LYS A 24 2.12 3.30 3.21
CA LYS A 24 2.89 2.83 2.08
C LYS A 24 2.47 1.42 1.68
N ARG A 25 2.29 0.55 2.69
CA ARG A 25 1.87 -0.82 2.42
C ARG A 25 0.48 -0.85 1.80
N GLU A 26 -0.44 -0.06 2.32
CA GLU A 26 -1.78 -0.01 1.76
C GLU A 26 -1.76 0.50 0.33
N THR A 27 -0.93 1.51 0.05
CA THR A 27 -0.79 2.02 -1.31
C THR A 27 -0.24 0.94 -2.23
N LEU A 28 0.75 0.18 -1.76
CA LEU A 28 1.32 -0.90 -2.55
C LEU A 28 0.29 -1.99 -2.85
N ILE A 29 -0.53 -2.32 -1.86
CA ILE A 29 -1.58 -3.33 -2.07
C ILE A 29 -2.58 -2.84 -3.12
N LEU A 30 -3.00 -1.59 -3.05
CA LEU A 30 -3.91 -1.02 -4.02
C LEU A 30 -3.28 -0.98 -5.40
N THR A 31 -2.00 -0.59 -5.47
CA THR A 31 -1.28 -0.55 -6.73
C THR A 31 -1.21 -1.93 -7.35
N LYS A 32 -0.93 -2.95 -6.52
CA LYS A 32 -0.87 -4.32 -7.00
C LYS A 32 -2.20 -4.74 -7.60
N LYS A 33 -3.30 -4.47 -6.89
CA LYS A 33 -4.63 -4.83 -7.39
C LYS A 33 -4.92 -4.14 -8.71
N LYS A 34 -4.55 -2.87 -8.82
CA LYS A 34 -4.76 -2.12 -10.04
C LYS A 34 -3.96 -2.71 -11.20
N LEU A 35 -2.70 -3.04 -10.94
CA LEU A 35 -1.86 -3.64 -11.95
C LEU A 35 -2.39 -5.00 -12.40
N GLN A 36 -2.89 -5.79 -11.46
CA GLN A 36 -3.47 -7.08 -11.79
C GLN A 36 -4.70 -6.93 -12.65
N ALA A 37 -5.54 -5.95 -12.34
CA ALA A 37 -6.73 -5.70 -13.16
C ALA A 37 -6.33 -5.25 -14.56
N ASP A 38 -5.32 -4.39 -14.66
CA ASP A 38 -4.82 -3.95 -15.96
C ASP A 38 -4.25 -5.12 -16.74
N LEU A 39 -3.55 -6.03 -16.06
CA LEU A 39 -2.98 -7.20 -16.70
C LEU A 39 -4.07 -8.07 -17.32
N GLU A 40 -5.17 -8.27 -16.59
CA GLU A 40 -6.28 -9.06 -17.10
C GLU A 40 -6.93 -8.42 -18.31
N ARG A 41 -6.93 -7.09 -18.35
CA ARG A 41 -7.55 -6.37 -19.46
C ARG A 41 -6.63 -6.24 -20.66
N SER A 42 -5.34 -6.36 -20.46
CA SER A 42 -4.38 -6.12 -21.51
C SER A 42 -4.34 -7.30 -22.48
N SER A 43 -4.37 -6.99 -23.78
CA SER A 43 -4.20 -7.99 -24.80
C SER A 43 -2.83 -7.88 -25.47
N ASN A 44 -2.01 -6.93 -25.01
CA ASN A 44 -0.68 -6.70 -25.58
C ASN A 44 0.35 -7.40 -24.72
N GLU A 45 1.12 -8.32 -25.32
CA GLU A 45 2.08 -9.14 -24.58
C GLU A 45 3.15 -8.28 -23.92
N ARG A 46 3.64 -7.27 -24.62
CA ARG A 46 4.67 -6.40 -24.05
C ARG A 46 4.13 -5.65 -22.84
N HIS A 47 2.90 -5.19 -22.97
CA HIS A 47 2.28 -4.48 -21.87
C HIS A 47 2.07 -5.41 -20.68
N GLN A 48 1.68 -6.65 -20.97
CA GLN A 48 1.51 -7.65 -19.91
C GLN A 48 2.82 -7.93 -19.20
N GLU A 49 3.92 -8.02 -19.95
CA GLU A 49 5.23 -8.22 -19.34
C GLU A 49 5.58 -7.08 -18.39
N MET A 50 5.34 -5.86 -18.86
CA MET A 50 5.62 -4.69 -18.02
C MET A 50 4.80 -4.71 -16.75
N LEU A 51 3.53 -5.06 -16.89
CA LEU A 51 2.64 -5.11 -15.73
C LEU A 51 3.08 -6.20 -14.76
N GLN A 52 3.48 -7.36 -15.27
CA GLN A 52 3.97 -8.44 -14.44
C GLN A 52 5.22 -8.03 -13.66
N ARG A 53 6.13 -7.35 -14.31
CA ARG A 53 7.33 -6.86 -13.64
C ARG A 53 6.99 -5.84 -12.57
N ALA A 54 6.04 -4.96 -12.88
CA ALA A 54 5.61 -3.98 -11.90
C ALA A 54 4.96 -4.65 -10.69
N ILE A 55 4.18 -5.70 -10.93
CA ILE A 55 3.57 -6.44 -9.85
C ILE A 55 4.63 -7.11 -8.98
N GLU A 56 5.64 -7.72 -9.61
CA GLU A 56 6.74 -8.32 -8.87
C GLU A 56 7.45 -7.30 -8.01
N GLU A 57 7.69 -6.13 -8.57
CA GLU A 57 8.36 -5.07 -7.83
C GLU A 57 7.53 -4.67 -6.62
N VAL A 58 6.22 -4.50 -6.81
CA VAL A 58 5.33 -4.15 -5.72
C VAL A 58 5.33 -5.24 -4.65
N GLU A 59 5.30 -6.50 -5.09
CA GLU A 59 5.33 -7.61 -4.16
C GLU A 59 6.62 -7.63 -3.34
N ASN A 60 7.74 -7.36 -4.00
CA ASN A 60 9.02 -7.29 -3.32
C ASN A 60 9.03 -6.17 -2.28
N GLN A 61 8.47 -5.03 -2.64
CA GLN A 61 8.37 -3.92 -1.70
C GLN A 61 7.46 -4.25 -0.53
N LEU A 62 6.39 -4.97 -0.79
CA LEU A 62 5.50 -5.40 0.27
C LEU A 62 6.20 -6.34 1.24
N LYS A 63 7.00 -7.26 0.71
CA LYS A 63 7.77 -8.16 1.55
C LYS A 63 8.77 -7.39 2.41
N ALA A 64 9.41 -6.41 1.82
CA ALA A 64 10.39 -5.61 2.54
C ALA A 64 9.73 -4.74 3.60
N ALA A 65 8.48 -4.37 3.40
CA ALA A 65 7.76 -3.50 4.31
C ALA A 65 7.06 -4.26 5.42
N SER A 66 6.95 -5.57 5.34
CA SER A 66 6.22 -6.34 6.35
C SER A 66 7.09 -6.88 7.47
#